data_42d10ba92009d03f842bf1647e409374
#
_entry.id   42d10ba92009d03f842bf1647e409374
#
_cell.length_a   1.000
_cell.length_b   1.000
_cell.length_c   1.000
_cell.angle_alpha   90.00
_cell.angle_beta   90.00
_cell.angle_gamma   90.00
#
_symmetry.space_group_name_H-M   'P 1'
#
loop_
_entity.id
_entity.type
_entity.pdbx_description
1 polymer ?
#
loop_
_entity_poly.entity_id
_entity_poly.type
_entity_poly.pdbx_seq_one_letter_code
_entity_poly.pdbx_strand_id
1 'polypeptide(L)'
;MFIRVRRKILNIKYSIIRERTVINTIQNTLSKKLLEEMSTCLITSAEQIIVNYTFLFNTQFAHLIDVVIPSTDTIIRYNESIFTEEYESLNTILKTGRKDIETFAKAKYYLDTYFLSVTTKGILKYQYKKNYLLNLQDICQELSVSSATLNRYVRLGLEEVTGEDGISKLYPKHNTFYFKDALWALEIQGLNQDFIIRNRSTQETKEYLLGEIKVFEERYGTTFKDFVKATSNPDELDKPLDYHTWQHLEEELEKLKD
;
A
#
# COMPACT_ATOMS: atom_id res chain seq x y z
N MET A 1 -26.05 -30.57 40.68
CA MET A 1 -25.24 -29.35 40.57
C MET A 1 -24.73 -29.14 39.13
N PHE A 2 -24.19 -30.14 38.43
CA PHE A 2 -23.63 -30.08 37.08
C PHE A 2 -24.61 -29.63 35.98
N ILE A 3 -25.88 -30.04 36.04
CA ILE A 3 -26.88 -29.71 35.01
C ILE A 3 -27.24 -28.21 35.01
N ARG A 4 -27.28 -27.56 36.18
CA ARG A 4 -27.53 -26.10 36.27
C ARG A 4 -26.39 -25.24 35.74
N VAL A 5 -25.15 -25.69 35.90
CA VAL A 5 -23.96 -24.98 35.38
C VAL A 5 -23.92 -25.09 33.88
N ARG A 6 -24.18 -26.26 33.29
CA ARG A 6 -24.24 -26.49 31.84
C ARG A 6 -25.31 -25.61 31.16
N ARG A 7 -26.50 -25.47 31.76
CA ARG A 7 -27.57 -24.59 31.24
C ARG A 7 -27.18 -23.12 31.31
N LYS A 8 -26.50 -22.67 32.34
CA LYS A 8 -25.99 -21.29 32.43
C LYS A 8 -24.94 -20.99 31.35
N ILE A 9 -24.01 -21.90 31.12
CA ILE A 9 -22.97 -21.76 30.10
C ILE A 9 -23.59 -21.73 28.68
N LEU A 10 -24.59 -22.59 28.41
CA LEU A 10 -25.32 -22.58 27.13
C LEU A 10 -26.06 -21.26 26.93
N ASN A 11 -26.75 -20.74 27.93
CA ASN A 11 -27.45 -19.45 27.79
C ASN A 11 -26.50 -18.27 27.57
N ILE A 12 -25.36 -18.26 28.23
CA ILE A 12 -24.32 -17.23 27.96
C ILE A 12 -23.78 -17.35 26.53
N LYS A 13 -23.48 -18.57 26.05
CA LYS A 13 -23.07 -18.77 24.65
C LYS A 13 -24.14 -18.31 23.63
N TYR A 14 -25.41 -18.61 23.85
CA TYR A 14 -26.51 -18.17 23.02
C TYR A 14 -26.67 -16.63 23.03
N SER A 15 -26.53 -15.99 24.19
CA SER A 15 -26.55 -14.52 24.31
C SER A 15 -25.43 -13.88 23.52
N ILE A 16 -24.18 -14.37 23.67
CA ILE A 16 -23.01 -13.86 22.92
C ILE A 16 -23.16 -14.05 21.40
N ILE A 17 -23.69 -15.21 20.98
CA ILE A 17 -23.95 -15.48 19.54
C ILE A 17 -24.99 -14.50 19.02
N ARG A 18 -26.09 -14.28 19.75
CA ARG A 18 -27.15 -13.36 19.36
C ARG A 18 -26.67 -11.91 19.27
N GLU A 19 -25.88 -11.45 20.24
CA GLU A 19 -25.26 -10.11 20.21
C GLU A 19 -24.31 -9.94 19.00
N ARG A 20 -23.46 -10.93 18.75
CA ARG A 20 -22.58 -10.91 17.56
C ARG A 20 -23.35 -10.88 16.26
N THR A 21 -24.48 -11.62 16.18
CA THR A 21 -25.33 -11.62 14.99
C THR A 21 -25.97 -10.24 14.75
N VAL A 22 -26.46 -9.60 15.82
CA VAL A 22 -27.03 -8.25 15.75
C VAL A 22 -25.96 -7.23 15.33
N ILE A 23 -24.79 -7.27 15.94
CA ILE A 23 -23.66 -6.38 15.59
C ILE A 23 -23.28 -6.57 14.13
N ASN A 24 -23.10 -7.80 13.66
CA ASN A 24 -22.78 -8.09 12.26
C ASN A 24 -23.85 -7.60 11.29
N THR A 25 -25.14 -7.73 11.67
CA THR A 25 -26.25 -7.23 10.84
C THR A 25 -26.22 -5.72 10.75
N ILE A 26 -26.00 -5.02 11.86
CA ILE A 26 -25.89 -3.55 11.88
C ILE A 26 -24.68 -3.10 11.05
N GLN A 27 -23.52 -3.73 11.21
CA GLN A 27 -22.33 -3.41 10.44
C GLN A 27 -22.52 -3.62 8.93
N ASN A 28 -23.13 -4.74 8.52
CA ASN A 28 -23.43 -5.00 7.10
C ASN A 28 -24.42 -3.98 6.53
N THR A 29 -25.41 -3.56 7.31
CA THR A 29 -26.40 -2.55 6.88
C THR A 29 -25.74 -1.18 6.74
N LEU A 30 -24.89 -0.78 7.69
CA LEU A 30 -24.13 0.46 7.62
C LEU A 30 -23.14 0.47 6.45
N SER A 31 -22.45 -0.64 6.22
CA SER A 31 -21.50 -0.77 5.09
C SER A 31 -22.23 -0.65 3.75
N LYS A 32 -23.40 -1.29 3.61
CA LYS A 32 -24.22 -1.18 2.40
C LYS A 32 -24.70 0.24 2.17
N LYS A 33 -25.22 0.90 3.20
CA LYS A 33 -25.67 2.29 3.13
C LYS A 33 -24.52 3.23 2.78
N LEU A 34 -23.35 3.03 3.37
CA LEU A 34 -22.16 3.83 3.06
C LEU A 34 -21.72 3.67 1.61
N LEU A 35 -21.72 2.43 1.07
CA LEU A 35 -21.43 2.19 -0.35
C LEU A 35 -22.45 2.84 -1.28
N GLU A 36 -23.73 2.85 -0.90
CA GLU A 36 -24.79 3.54 -1.65
C GLU A 36 -24.57 5.06 -1.62
N GLU A 37 -24.25 5.65 -0.47
CA GLU A 37 -23.94 7.09 -0.32
C GLU A 37 -22.70 7.48 -1.12
N MET A 38 -21.65 6.66 -1.12
CA MET A 38 -20.46 6.86 -1.95
C MET A 38 -20.78 6.84 -3.44
N SER A 39 -21.79 6.08 -3.85
CA SER A 39 -22.25 5.99 -5.25
C SER A 39 -23.15 7.15 -5.68
N THR A 40 -23.73 7.91 -4.75
CA THR A 40 -24.72 9.00 -5.04
C THR A 40 -24.12 10.40 -5.06
N CYS A 41 -22.80 10.55 -5.18
CA CYS A 41 -22.12 11.85 -5.27
C CYS A 41 -22.32 12.83 -4.09
N LEU A 42 -22.71 12.33 -2.91
CA LEU A 42 -22.76 13.14 -1.69
C LEU A 42 -21.36 13.40 -1.09
N ILE A 43 -20.34 12.73 -1.63
CA ILE A 43 -18.94 12.82 -1.17
C ILE A 43 -18.24 13.91 -1.97
N THR A 44 -17.66 14.87 -1.28
CA THR A 44 -17.07 16.08 -1.86
C THR A 44 -15.56 16.17 -1.72
N SER A 45 -14.91 15.23 -1.01
CA SER A 45 -13.46 15.25 -0.82
C SER A 45 -12.82 13.87 -0.82
N ALA A 46 -11.57 13.78 -1.31
CA ALA A 46 -10.77 12.57 -1.28
C ALA A 46 -10.54 12.05 0.15
N GLU A 47 -10.39 12.97 1.13
CA GLU A 47 -10.23 12.63 2.54
C GLU A 47 -11.44 11.84 3.06
N GLN A 48 -12.65 12.31 2.77
CA GLN A 48 -13.88 11.61 3.16
C GLN A 48 -13.96 10.22 2.51
N ILE A 49 -13.56 10.09 1.25
CA ILE A 49 -13.49 8.80 0.55
C ILE A 49 -12.52 7.85 1.26
N ILE A 50 -11.31 8.29 1.57
CA ILE A 50 -10.31 7.48 2.28
C ILE A 50 -10.84 7.01 3.64
N VAL A 51 -11.40 7.92 4.44
CA VAL A 51 -11.98 7.59 5.75
C VAL A 51 -13.13 6.57 5.62
N ASN A 52 -14.01 6.74 4.65
CA ASN A 52 -15.10 5.80 4.41
C ASN A 52 -14.59 4.42 4.02
N TYR A 53 -13.57 4.33 3.15
CA TYR A 53 -13.00 3.04 2.78
C TYR A 53 -12.26 2.36 3.92
N THR A 54 -11.52 3.08 4.75
CA THR A 54 -10.90 2.48 5.94
C THR A 54 -11.94 1.90 6.89
N PHE A 55 -13.06 2.57 7.08
CA PHE A 55 -14.20 2.04 7.84
C PHE A 55 -14.80 0.78 7.19
N LEU A 56 -15.02 0.79 5.87
CA LEU A 56 -15.54 -0.37 5.12
C LEU A 56 -14.61 -1.58 5.24
N PHE A 57 -13.31 -1.37 5.12
CA PHE A 57 -12.30 -2.43 5.29
C PHE A 57 -12.39 -3.07 6.67
N ASN A 58 -12.43 -2.26 7.73
CA ASN A 58 -12.54 -2.75 9.10
C ASN A 58 -13.84 -3.52 9.36
N THR A 59 -14.92 -3.18 8.67
CA THR A 59 -16.21 -3.87 8.83
C THR A 59 -16.34 -5.11 7.95
N GLN A 60 -15.82 -5.08 6.74
CA GLN A 60 -15.95 -6.17 5.77
C GLN A 60 -14.92 -7.29 6.00
N PHE A 61 -13.69 -6.96 6.34
CA PHE A 61 -12.59 -7.91 6.45
C PHE A 61 -12.26 -8.24 7.91
N ALA A 62 -12.85 -9.33 8.39
CA ALA A 62 -12.76 -9.75 9.80
C ALA A 62 -11.34 -10.03 10.32
N HIS A 63 -10.35 -10.16 9.44
CA HIS A 63 -8.94 -10.37 9.81
C HIS A 63 -8.16 -9.07 10.03
N LEU A 64 -8.72 -7.92 9.69
CA LEU A 64 -8.17 -6.63 10.08
C LEU A 64 -8.52 -6.30 11.53
N ILE A 65 -7.62 -5.58 12.18
CA ILE A 65 -7.86 -4.87 13.44
C ILE A 65 -8.19 -3.42 13.10
N ASP A 66 -7.33 -2.78 12.25
CA ASP A 66 -7.51 -1.40 11.84
C ASP A 66 -6.77 -1.09 10.53
N VAL A 67 -7.21 -0.01 9.86
CA VAL A 67 -6.49 0.66 8.78
C VAL A 67 -6.25 2.09 9.21
N VAL A 68 -4.99 2.45 9.43
CA VAL A 68 -4.59 3.74 9.99
C VAL A 68 -4.10 4.67 8.89
N ILE A 69 -4.69 5.86 8.81
CA ILE A 69 -4.23 6.96 7.97
C ILE A 69 -3.22 7.77 8.79
N PRO A 70 -1.94 7.90 8.36
CA PRO A 70 -0.98 8.71 9.08
C PRO A 70 -1.36 10.21 8.98
N SER A 71 -1.75 10.81 10.09
CA SER A 71 -2.33 12.17 10.13
C SER A 71 -1.34 13.31 9.95
N THR A 72 -0.05 13.08 10.24
CA THR A 72 0.96 14.15 10.29
C THR A 72 1.66 14.43 8.96
N ASP A 73 1.71 13.45 8.06
CA ASP A 73 2.49 13.51 6.83
C ASP A 73 1.65 13.36 5.55
N THR A 74 0.32 13.25 5.70
CA THR A 74 -0.58 13.08 4.55
C THR A 74 -1.05 14.44 4.05
N ILE A 75 -0.73 14.78 2.79
CA ILE A 75 -1.17 16.00 2.13
C ILE A 75 -2.09 15.58 0.98
N ILE A 76 -3.34 16.03 1.02
CA ILE A 76 -4.34 15.76 -0.02
C ILE A 76 -4.13 16.70 -1.22
N ARG A 77 -4.20 16.17 -2.43
CA ARG A 77 -4.17 16.95 -3.67
C ARG A 77 -5.56 17.54 -3.95
N TYR A 78 -5.67 18.85 -3.97
CA TYR A 78 -6.97 19.53 -4.06
C TYR A 78 -7.52 19.68 -5.49
N ASN A 79 -6.71 19.51 -6.53
CA ASN A 79 -7.09 19.86 -7.91
C ASN A 79 -7.28 18.66 -8.84
N GLU A 80 -7.27 17.44 -8.33
CA GLU A 80 -7.43 16.24 -9.14
C GLU A 80 -8.83 15.65 -8.98
N SER A 81 -9.30 14.90 -9.98
CA SER A 81 -10.55 14.16 -9.88
C SER A 81 -10.47 13.18 -8.72
N ILE A 82 -11.46 13.24 -7.82
CA ILE A 82 -11.58 12.31 -6.69
C ILE A 82 -12.19 10.95 -7.11
N PHE A 83 -12.75 10.88 -8.33
CA PHE A 83 -13.35 9.68 -8.89
C PHE A 83 -12.43 9.14 -9.98
N THR A 84 -11.42 8.38 -9.55
CA THR A 84 -10.42 7.78 -10.44
C THR A 84 -10.83 6.36 -10.84
N GLU A 85 -10.08 5.75 -11.75
CA GLU A 85 -10.27 4.35 -12.15
C GLU A 85 -10.09 3.39 -10.96
N GLU A 86 -9.16 3.71 -10.05
CA GLU A 86 -8.94 2.94 -8.81
C GLU A 86 -10.13 3.02 -7.88
N TYR A 87 -10.79 4.19 -7.76
CA TYR A 87 -12.02 4.37 -7.02
C TYR A 87 -13.13 3.44 -7.55
N GLU A 88 -13.36 3.42 -8.87
CA GLU A 88 -14.38 2.58 -9.48
C GLU A 88 -14.08 1.08 -9.32
N SER A 89 -12.81 0.69 -9.49
CA SER A 89 -12.35 -0.68 -9.29
C SER A 89 -12.56 -1.14 -7.85
N LEU A 90 -12.19 -0.30 -6.88
CA LEU A 90 -12.37 -0.57 -5.46
C LEU A 90 -13.86 -0.73 -5.10
N ASN A 91 -14.72 0.19 -5.56
CA ASN A 91 -16.17 0.10 -5.38
C ASN A 91 -16.75 -1.20 -5.93
N THR A 92 -16.32 -1.58 -7.12
CA THR A 92 -16.79 -2.81 -7.78
C THR A 92 -16.44 -4.04 -6.94
N ILE A 93 -15.22 -4.12 -6.44
CA ILE A 93 -14.76 -5.23 -5.60
C ILE A 93 -15.52 -5.28 -4.28
N LEU A 94 -15.66 -4.15 -3.58
CA LEU A 94 -16.33 -4.10 -2.27
C LEU A 94 -17.83 -4.40 -2.37
N LYS A 95 -18.50 -3.99 -3.46
CA LYS A 95 -19.91 -4.32 -3.75
C LYS A 95 -20.17 -5.82 -3.87
N THR A 96 -19.16 -6.64 -4.19
CA THR A 96 -19.32 -8.10 -4.22
C THR A 96 -19.65 -8.69 -2.84
N GLY A 97 -19.28 -8.01 -1.75
CA GLY A 97 -19.44 -8.48 -0.38
C GLY A 97 -18.59 -9.70 -0.01
N ARG A 98 -17.71 -10.17 -0.92
CA ARG A 98 -16.80 -11.31 -0.68
C ARG A 98 -15.76 -10.93 0.37
N LYS A 99 -15.33 -11.93 1.17
CA LYS A 99 -14.43 -11.74 2.32
C LYS A 99 -13.20 -12.65 2.27
N ASP A 100 -12.95 -13.26 1.12
CA ASP A 100 -11.80 -14.12 0.89
C ASP A 100 -10.48 -13.31 0.74
N ILE A 101 -9.36 -14.03 0.79
CA ILE A 101 -8.01 -13.44 0.72
C ILE A 101 -7.78 -12.70 -0.61
N GLU A 102 -8.26 -13.27 -1.71
CA GLU A 102 -8.12 -12.65 -3.04
C GLU A 102 -8.87 -11.32 -3.12
N THR A 103 -10.12 -11.30 -2.66
CA THR A 103 -10.94 -10.07 -2.64
C THR A 103 -10.30 -9.01 -1.77
N PHE A 104 -9.77 -9.38 -0.59
CA PHE A 104 -9.05 -8.46 0.27
C PHE A 104 -7.77 -7.93 -0.40
N ALA A 105 -6.97 -8.81 -1.00
CA ALA A 105 -5.74 -8.42 -1.68
C ALA A 105 -6.04 -7.38 -2.78
N LYS A 106 -6.96 -7.66 -3.67
CA LYS A 106 -7.38 -6.74 -4.74
C LYS A 106 -7.90 -5.41 -4.19
N ALA A 107 -8.78 -5.47 -3.17
CA ALA A 107 -9.31 -4.26 -2.55
C ALA A 107 -8.20 -3.43 -1.90
N LYS A 108 -7.25 -4.06 -1.18
CA LYS A 108 -6.11 -3.39 -0.58
C LYS A 108 -5.26 -2.69 -1.64
N TYR A 109 -4.91 -3.37 -2.73
CA TYR A 109 -4.15 -2.79 -3.83
C TYR A 109 -4.83 -1.52 -4.37
N TYR A 110 -6.12 -1.58 -4.70
CA TYR A 110 -6.84 -0.42 -5.22
C TYR A 110 -7.05 0.69 -4.18
N LEU A 111 -7.14 0.37 -2.90
CA LEU A 111 -7.17 1.40 -1.86
C LEU A 111 -5.80 2.09 -1.72
N ASP A 112 -4.72 1.35 -1.78
CA ASP A 112 -3.36 1.89 -1.71
C ASP A 112 -3.03 2.74 -2.95
N THR A 113 -3.41 2.30 -4.15
CA THR A 113 -3.24 3.08 -5.39
C THR A 113 -4.13 4.33 -5.42
N TYR A 114 -5.38 4.22 -4.95
CA TYR A 114 -6.24 5.38 -4.77
C TYR A 114 -5.63 6.39 -3.79
N PHE A 115 -5.14 5.91 -2.63
CA PHE A 115 -4.46 6.77 -1.67
C PHE A 115 -3.21 7.44 -2.28
N LEU A 116 -2.46 6.72 -3.10
CA LEU A 116 -1.31 7.25 -3.84
C LEU A 116 -1.74 8.37 -4.80
N SER A 117 -2.82 8.20 -5.54
CA SER A 117 -3.28 9.15 -6.57
C SER A 117 -3.80 10.46 -5.98
N VAL A 118 -4.49 10.41 -4.83
CA VAL A 118 -5.13 11.60 -4.23
C VAL A 118 -4.32 12.26 -3.11
N THR A 119 -3.13 11.72 -2.78
CA THR A 119 -2.26 12.28 -1.73
C THR A 119 -0.84 12.50 -2.25
N THR A 120 -0.09 13.40 -1.62
CA THR A 120 1.30 13.69 -2.00
C THR A 120 2.31 12.93 -1.15
N LYS A 121 1.93 12.46 0.04
CA LYS A 121 2.81 11.79 1.00
C LYS A 121 2.05 10.83 1.89
N GLY A 122 2.76 9.93 2.55
CA GLY A 122 2.21 8.98 3.51
C GLY A 122 1.91 7.61 2.90
N ILE A 123 1.60 6.65 3.76
CA ILE A 123 1.27 5.25 3.42
C ILE A 123 0.18 4.79 4.38
N LEU A 124 -0.85 4.09 3.89
CA LEU A 124 -1.83 3.45 4.75
C LEU A 124 -1.17 2.33 5.54
N LYS A 125 -1.44 2.26 6.86
CA LYS A 125 -0.92 1.20 7.73
C LYS A 125 -2.02 0.25 8.12
N TYR A 126 -1.81 -1.04 7.86
CA TYR A 126 -2.77 -2.11 8.15
C TYR A 126 -2.35 -2.87 9.40
N GLN A 127 -3.28 -3.06 10.32
CA GLN A 127 -3.08 -3.89 11.50
C GLN A 127 -3.89 -5.18 11.36
N TYR A 128 -3.22 -6.32 11.50
CA TYR A 128 -3.82 -7.62 11.24
C TYR A 128 -3.97 -8.44 12.51
N LYS A 129 -5.03 -9.26 12.57
CA LYS A 129 -5.18 -10.27 13.61
C LYS A 129 -4.12 -11.37 13.45
N LYS A 130 -3.62 -11.90 14.56
CA LYS A 130 -2.56 -12.91 14.60
C LYS A 130 -2.81 -14.13 13.70
N ASN A 131 -4.06 -14.59 13.62
CA ASN A 131 -4.45 -15.73 12.78
C ASN A 131 -4.39 -15.46 11.25
N TYR A 132 -4.21 -14.20 10.85
CA TYR A 132 -4.01 -13.79 9.46
C TYR A 132 -2.53 -13.67 9.08
N LEU A 133 -1.65 -13.79 10.05
CA LEU A 133 -0.21 -13.65 9.85
C LEU A 133 0.45 -15.03 9.77
N LEU A 134 1.40 -15.18 8.87
CA LEU A 134 2.24 -16.35 8.66
C LEU A 134 3.64 -16.07 9.23
N ASN A 135 4.28 -17.09 9.77
CA ASN A 135 5.70 -17.02 10.10
C ASN A 135 6.57 -17.24 8.84
N LEU A 136 7.89 -17.11 8.98
CA LEU A 136 8.85 -17.27 7.88
C LEU A 136 8.74 -18.63 7.17
N GLN A 137 8.57 -19.70 7.92
CA GLN A 137 8.50 -21.06 7.33
C GLN A 137 7.21 -21.23 6.54
N ASP A 138 6.08 -20.81 7.12
CA ASP A 138 4.76 -20.94 6.50
C ASP A 138 4.67 -20.14 5.20
N ILE A 139 5.13 -18.88 5.17
CA ILE A 139 5.10 -18.06 3.95
C ILE A 139 6.05 -18.61 2.86
N CYS A 140 7.23 -19.10 3.23
CA CYS A 140 8.14 -19.73 2.30
C CYS A 140 7.55 -21.01 1.69
N GLN A 141 6.86 -21.82 2.49
CA GLN A 141 6.16 -23.01 2.03
C GLN A 141 5.00 -22.66 1.09
N GLU A 142 4.17 -21.67 1.49
CA GLU A 142 3.03 -21.22 0.68
C GLU A 142 3.46 -20.68 -0.69
N LEU A 143 4.57 -19.95 -0.75
CA LEU A 143 5.11 -19.40 -2.00
C LEU A 143 6.05 -20.36 -2.73
N SER A 144 6.40 -21.50 -2.13
CA SER A 144 7.40 -22.46 -2.66
C SER A 144 8.76 -21.82 -2.96
N VAL A 145 9.24 -20.96 -2.05
CA VAL A 145 10.49 -20.20 -2.21
C VAL A 145 11.43 -20.39 -1.02
N SER A 146 12.72 -20.11 -1.21
CA SER A 146 13.69 -20.02 -0.12
C SER A 146 13.53 -18.73 0.69
N SER A 147 14.05 -18.72 1.91
CA SER A 147 14.11 -17.49 2.73
C SER A 147 14.92 -16.36 2.06
N ALA A 148 15.96 -16.71 1.31
CA ALA A 148 16.72 -15.72 0.54
C ALA A 148 15.87 -15.06 -0.57
N THR A 149 15.03 -15.85 -1.26
CA THR A 149 14.09 -15.35 -2.26
C THR A 149 13.00 -14.50 -1.59
N LEU A 150 12.48 -14.93 -0.44
CA LEU A 150 11.50 -14.14 0.32
C LEU A 150 12.05 -12.78 0.73
N ASN A 151 13.29 -12.70 1.20
CA ASN A 151 13.95 -11.42 1.53
C ASN A 151 14.09 -10.51 0.30
N ARG A 152 14.24 -11.09 -0.90
CA ARG A 152 14.18 -10.31 -2.14
C ARG A 152 12.76 -9.80 -2.40
N TYR A 153 11.73 -10.61 -2.19
CA TYR A 153 10.33 -10.21 -2.35
C TYR A 153 9.93 -9.10 -1.37
N VAL A 154 10.42 -9.13 -0.11
CA VAL A 154 10.20 -8.03 0.85
C VAL A 154 10.75 -6.70 0.30
N ARG A 155 11.93 -6.70 -0.30
CA ARG A 155 12.48 -5.49 -0.96
C ARG A 155 11.67 -5.04 -2.17
N LEU A 156 10.95 -5.94 -2.82
CA LEU A 156 10.05 -5.67 -3.94
C LEU A 156 8.62 -5.28 -3.51
N GLY A 157 8.32 -5.23 -2.20
CA GLY A 157 7.03 -4.80 -1.70
C GLY A 157 6.17 -5.89 -1.06
N LEU A 158 6.71 -7.12 -0.86
CA LEU A 158 6.02 -8.11 -0.03
C LEU A 158 5.93 -7.55 1.39
N GLU A 159 4.71 -7.42 1.90
CA GLU A 159 4.44 -6.80 3.20
C GLU A 159 4.98 -7.67 4.35
N GLU A 160 5.78 -7.06 5.21
CA GLU A 160 6.31 -7.63 6.43
C GLU A 160 5.84 -6.80 7.62
N VAL A 161 5.38 -7.43 8.67
CA VAL A 161 4.99 -6.78 9.92
C VAL A 161 5.78 -7.31 11.09
N THR A 162 6.07 -6.47 12.05
CA THR A 162 6.75 -6.86 13.28
C THR A 162 5.73 -7.48 14.24
N GLY A 163 6.08 -8.64 14.82
CA GLY A 163 5.24 -9.30 15.82
C GLY A 163 5.12 -8.51 17.13
N GLU A 164 4.21 -8.94 18.00
CA GLU A 164 3.98 -8.32 19.32
C GLU A 164 5.22 -8.34 20.22
N ASP A 165 6.16 -9.25 19.98
CA ASP A 165 7.45 -9.34 20.66
C ASP A 165 8.47 -8.28 20.21
N GLY A 166 8.16 -7.48 19.20
CA GLY A 166 9.03 -6.46 18.63
C GLY A 166 10.22 -7.01 17.82
N ILE A 167 10.33 -8.33 17.63
CA ILE A 167 11.50 -9.00 17.01
C ILE A 167 11.06 -9.89 15.84
N SER A 168 9.99 -10.67 16.02
CA SER A 168 9.53 -11.64 15.02
C SER A 168 8.99 -10.94 13.77
N LYS A 169 9.42 -11.44 12.61
CA LYS A 169 8.89 -11.02 11.32
C LYS A 169 7.73 -11.91 10.94
N LEU A 170 6.60 -11.29 10.63
CA LEU A 170 5.37 -11.97 10.25
C LEU A 170 4.88 -11.43 8.92
N TYR A 171 4.14 -12.24 8.19
CA TYR A 171 3.75 -11.97 6.81
C TYR A 171 2.23 -12.14 6.64
N PRO A 172 1.48 -11.08 6.27
CA PRO A 172 0.06 -11.19 5.99
C PRO A 172 -0.25 -12.20 4.87
N LYS A 173 -1.33 -12.97 5.04
CA LYS A 173 -1.71 -14.04 4.10
C LYS A 173 -1.98 -13.57 2.67
N HIS A 174 -2.41 -12.32 2.46
CA HIS A 174 -2.65 -11.79 1.13
C HIS A 174 -1.39 -11.67 0.26
N ASN A 175 -0.18 -11.65 0.86
CA ASN A 175 1.06 -11.77 0.12
C ASN A 175 1.12 -13.01 -0.77
N THR A 176 0.48 -14.11 -0.34
CA THR A 176 0.44 -15.34 -1.14
C THR A 176 -0.33 -15.16 -2.44
N PHE A 177 -1.37 -14.32 -2.46
CA PHE A 177 -2.08 -13.95 -3.67
C PHE A 177 -1.18 -13.15 -4.61
N TYR A 178 -0.52 -12.12 -4.12
CA TYR A 178 0.31 -11.25 -4.95
C TYR A 178 1.53 -11.96 -5.55
N PHE A 179 2.25 -12.74 -4.74
CA PHE A 179 3.55 -13.30 -5.15
C PHE A 179 3.47 -14.72 -5.74
N LYS A 180 2.27 -15.30 -5.86
CA LYS A 180 2.01 -16.49 -6.70
C LYS A 180 1.71 -16.14 -8.16
N ASP A 181 1.36 -14.91 -8.44
CA ASP A 181 1.04 -14.41 -9.78
C ASP A 181 2.06 -13.34 -10.19
N ALA A 182 2.70 -13.52 -11.36
CA ALA A 182 3.76 -12.64 -11.82
C ALA A 182 3.26 -11.20 -12.14
N LEU A 183 2.01 -11.06 -12.62
CA LEU A 183 1.42 -9.75 -12.91
C LEU A 183 1.15 -8.99 -11.62
N TRP A 184 0.54 -9.64 -10.63
CA TRP A 184 0.31 -9.02 -9.33
C TRP A 184 1.61 -8.68 -8.60
N ALA A 185 2.64 -9.55 -8.70
CA ALA A 185 3.94 -9.25 -8.12
C ALA A 185 4.58 -8.00 -8.75
N LEU A 186 4.41 -7.80 -10.06
CA LEU A 186 4.88 -6.62 -10.77
C LEU A 186 4.12 -5.36 -10.35
N GLU A 187 2.78 -5.43 -10.23
CA GLU A 187 1.94 -4.33 -9.75
C GLU A 187 2.33 -3.89 -8.33
N ILE A 188 2.53 -4.84 -7.41
CA ILE A 188 2.97 -4.55 -6.05
C ILE A 188 4.37 -3.94 -6.02
N GLN A 189 5.29 -4.40 -6.89
CA GLN A 189 6.61 -3.82 -7.01
C GLN A 189 6.54 -2.36 -7.49
N GLY A 190 5.73 -2.06 -8.50
CA GLY A 190 5.50 -0.69 -8.98
C GLY A 190 4.96 0.21 -7.89
N LEU A 191 3.87 -0.21 -7.24
CA LEU A 191 3.26 0.54 -6.14
C LEU A 191 4.23 0.79 -4.97
N ASN A 192 5.01 -0.21 -4.59
CA ASN A 192 6.04 -0.07 -3.56
C ASN A 192 7.12 0.95 -3.95
N GLN A 193 7.52 0.94 -5.21
CA GLN A 193 8.51 1.90 -5.73
C GLN A 193 7.99 3.34 -5.67
N ASP A 194 6.72 3.55 -6.05
CA ASP A 194 6.08 4.86 -5.98
C ASP A 194 5.99 5.36 -4.53
N PHE A 195 5.65 4.47 -3.58
CA PHE A 195 5.64 4.81 -2.16
C PHE A 195 7.05 5.15 -1.64
N ILE A 196 8.07 4.41 -2.03
CA ILE A 196 9.46 4.70 -1.65
C ILE A 196 9.87 6.07 -2.18
N ILE A 197 9.65 6.35 -3.48
CA ILE A 197 10.03 7.60 -4.12
C ILE A 197 9.38 8.79 -3.42
N ARG A 198 8.05 8.77 -3.27
CA ARG A 198 7.31 9.93 -2.73
C ARG A 198 7.52 10.19 -1.24
N ASN A 199 7.94 9.18 -0.47
CA ASN A 199 8.15 9.30 0.97
C ASN A 199 9.63 9.48 1.34
N ARG A 200 10.52 9.58 0.37
CA ARG A 200 11.94 9.90 0.65
C ARG A 200 12.04 11.23 1.41
N SER A 201 12.89 11.27 2.40
CA SER A 201 13.33 12.52 2.99
C SER A 201 14.17 13.34 2.00
N THR A 202 14.33 14.62 2.25
CA THR A 202 15.22 15.47 1.44
C THR A 202 16.63 14.92 1.38
N GLN A 203 17.14 14.36 2.48
CA GLN A 203 18.46 13.75 2.55
C GLN A 203 18.56 12.49 1.68
N GLU A 204 17.58 11.58 1.76
CA GLU A 204 17.52 10.36 0.93
C GLU A 204 17.37 10.70 -0.55
N THR A 205 16.60 11.74 -0.89
CA THR A 205 16.46 12.22 -2.26
C THR A 205 17.79 12.74 -2.79
N LYS A 206 18.51 13.52 -1.97
CA LYS A 206 19.85 14.04 -2.30
C LYS A 206 20.84 12.92 -2.53
N GLU A 207 20.88 11.93 -1.65
CA GLU A 207 21.77 10.76 -1.78
C GLU A 207 21.47 9.95 -3.05
N TYR A 208 20.19 9.76 -3.36
CA TYR A 208 19.77 9.12 -4.60
C TYR A 208 20.24 9.89 -5.84
N LEU A 209 19.95 11.19 -5.91
CA LEU A 209 20.36 12.04 -7.02
C LEU A 209 21.87 12.05 -7.23
N LEU A 210 22.64 12.16 -6.14
CA LEU A 210 24.10 12.10 -6.19
C LEU A 210 24.61 10.74 -6.69
N GLY A 211 23.93 9.65 -6.29
CA GLY A 211 24.26 8.30 -6.77
C GLY A 211 24.03 8.15 -8.29
N GLU A 212 22.89 8.63 -8.80
CA GLU A 212 22.57 8.59 -10.23
C GLU A 212 23.52 9.49 -11.05
N ILE A 213 23.80 10.69 -10.57
CA ILE A 213 24.76 11.62 -11.20
C ILE A 213 26.14 10.95 -11.32
N LYS A 214 26.60 10.30 -10.26
CA LYS A 214 27.89 9.60 -10.24
C LYS A 214 27.97 8.49 -11.30
N VAL A 215 26.88 7.78 -11.60
CA VAL A 215 26.85 6.80 -12.68
C VAL A 215 27.13 7.44 -14.04
N PHE A 216 26.63 8.66 -14.28
CA PHE A 216 26.95 9.40 -15.50
C PHE A 216 28.39 9.91 -15.50
N GLU A 217 28.88 10.45 -14.37
CA GLU A 217 30.28 10.91 -14.24
C GLU A 217 31.27 9.76 -14.50
N GLU A 218 31.00 8.57 -13.98
CA GLU A 218 31.82 7.37 -14.23
C GLU A 218 31.76 6.93 -15.69
N ARG A 219 30.57 7.00 -16.32
CA ARG A 219 30.37 6.62 -17.72
C ARG A 219 31.09 7.54 -18.69
N TYR A 220 31.06 8.85 -18.44
CA TYR A 220 31.61 9.87 -19.33
C TYR A 220 32.99 10.40 -18.90
N GLY A 221 33.46 9.99 -17.71
CA GLY A 221 34.78 10.37 -17.18
C GLY A 221 34.92 11.88 -16.90
N THR A 222 33.79 12.60 -16.70
CA THR A 222 33.79 14.06 -16.50
C THR A 222 32.58 14.48 -15.66
N THR A 223 32.56 15.74 -15.20
CA THR A 223 31.37 16.32 -14.57
C THR A 223 30.37 16.81 -15.60
N PHE A 224 29.05 16.92 -15.23
CA PHE A 224 28.05 17.47 -16.15
C PHE A 224 28.42 18.85 -16.68
N LYS A 225 28.92 19.73 -15.82
CA LYS A 225 29.34 21.09 -16.19
C LYS A 225 30.39 21.11 -17.29
N ASP A 226 31.36 20.21 -17.26
CA ASP A 226 32.42 20.15 -18.24
C ASP A 226 31.94 19.40 -19.52
N PHE A 227 31.07 18.42 -19.37
CA PHE A 227 30.40 17.73 -20.45
C PHE A 227 29.55 18.70 -21.31
N VAL A 228 28.77 19.57 -20.68
CA VAL A 228 27.97 20.62 -21.36
C VAL A 228 28.88 21.57 -22.17
N LYS A 229 30.01 22.01 -21.59
CA LYS A 229 30.95 22.90 -22.32
C LYS A 229 31.57 22.24 -23.55
N ALA A 230 31.78 20.94 -23.53
CA ALA A 230 32.36 20.17 -24.63
C ALA A 230 31.33 19.79 -25.68
N THR A 231 30.03 19.88 -25.38
CA THR A 231 28.92 19.45 -26.22
C THR A 231 28.33 20.66 -26.92
N SER A 232 28.51 20.75 -28.27
CA SER A 232 27.96 21.86 -29.07
C SER A 232 26.46 21.70 -29.35
N ASN A 233 26.00 20.45 -29.55
CA ASN A 233 24.58 20.12 -29.77
C ASN A 233 24.26 18.79 -29.08
N PRO A 234 23.44 18.79 -28.02
CA PRO A 234 23.07 17.57 -27.29
C PRO A 234 22.35 16.52 -28.15
N ASP A 235 21.56 16.95 -29.15
CA ASP A 235 20.75 16.05 -29.97
C ASP A 235 21.62 15.27 -31.01
N GLU A 236 22.87 15.69 -31.24
CA GLU A 236 23.83 15.01 -32.12
C GLU A 236 24.72 13.99 -31.37
N LEU A 237 24.55 13.84 -30.07
CA LEU A 237 25.27 12.83 -29.27
C LEU A 237 24.81 11.41 -29.65
N ASP A 238 25.68 10.42 -29.48
CA ASP A 238 25.32 9.00 -29.66
C ASP A 238 24.17 8.59 -28.71
N LYS A 239 24.01 9.26 -27.57
CA LYS A 239 22.97 9.05 -26.57
C LYS A 239 22.39 10.38 -26.07
N PRO A 240 21.55 11.06 -26.86
CA PRO A 240 20.96 12.33 -26.45
C PRO A 240 20.16 12.24 -25.16
N LEU A 241 19.48 11.11 -24.90
CA LEU A 241 18.71 10.86 -23.70
C LEU A 241 19.58 10.91 -22.42
N ASP A 242 20.81 10.43 -22.47
CA ASP A 242 21.74 10.48 -21.35
C ASP A 242 22.03 11.94 -20.95
N TYR A 243 22.19 12.85 -21.91
CA TYR A 243 22.38 14.29 -21.64
C TYR A 243 21.19 14.89 -20.90
N HIS A 244 19.98 14.71 -21.44
CA HIS A 244 18.76 15.29 -20.85
C HIS A 244 18.44 14.68 -19.49
N THR A 245 18.69 13.38 -19.30
CA THR A 245 18.52 12.72 -18.00
C THR A 245 19.49 13.28 -16.97
N TRP A 246 20.76 13.42 -17.35
CA TRP A 246 21.79 13.97 -16.45
C TRP A 246 21.50 15.43 -16.10
N GLN A 247 21.11 16.25 -17.09
CA GLN A 247 20.66 17.63 -16.86
C GLN A 247 19.53 17.70 -15.85
N HIS A 248 18.51 16.87 -16.01
CA HIS A 248 17.37 16.83 -15.09
C HIS A 248 17.78 16.47 -13.67
N LEU A 249 18.69 15.50 -13.49
CA LEU A 249 19.20 15.11 -12.17
C LEU A 249 19.95 16.27 -11.49
N GLU A 250 20.77 17.02 -12.21
CA GLU A 250 21.48 18.19 -11.68
C GLU A 250 20.50 19.32 -11.29
N GLU A 251 19.48 19.57 -12.11
CA GLU A 251 18.44 20.57 -11.84
C GLU A 251 17.64 20.21 -10.58
N GLU A 252 17.28 18.92 -10.41
CA GLU A 252 16.58 18.45 -9.21
C GLU A 252 17.46 18.55 -7.96
N LEU A 253 18.77 18.23 -8.09
CA LEU A 253 19.72 18.38 -6.99
C LEU A 253 19.90 19.85 -6.56
N GLU A 254 19.89 20.78 -7.51
CA GLU A 254 20.01 22.22 -7.21
C GLU A 254 18.79 22.75 -6.45
N LYS A 255 17.57 22.29 -6.80
CA LYS A 255 16.34 22.66 -6.08
C LYS A 255 16.32 22.20 -4.61
N LEU A 256 17.16 21.24 -4.23
CA LEU A 256 17.27 20.77 -2.85
C LEU A 256 18.29 21.55 -1.99
N LYS A 257 18.96 22.55 -2.59
CA LYS A 257 19.96 23.38 -1.87
C LYS A 257 19.31 24.66 -1.28
N ASP A 258 18.15 25.02 -1.79
CA ASP A 258 17.33 26.15 -1.32
C ASP A 258 16.36 25.72 -0.21
#